data_503f5dd95706e06310a853519bbc8297
#
_entry.id   503f5dd95706e06310a853519bbc8297
#
_cell.length_a   1.000
_cell.length_b   1.000
_cell.length_c   1.000
_cell.angle_alpha   90.00
_cell.angle_beta   90.00
_cell.angle_gamma   90.00
#
_symmetry.space_group_name_H-M   'P 1'
#
loop_
_entity.id
_entity.type
_entity.pdbx_description
1 polymer ?
#
loop_
_entity_poly.entity_id
_entity_poly.type
_entity_poly.pdbx_seq_one_letter_code
_entity_poly.pdbx_strand_id
1 'polypeptide(L)'
;MKEAVIRMETGARPTTDRSASPRLLKGLLLAITLVALLATTVILCQQDIENPSYVYMILDETGMQIIDGRPDGDRTTGLLDIRADNSSRDAQLLLVKGQQVQVADAQGATYLVTTRRETVDNLLRRSDVTVGDGEMVVVDTTGETPTVSVMAEYSQTRDVTVTTPYKTERVVNHMLAKGTEEVVQEGVPGTVVETYKDTYRDGKLVSTELVSTSEDNAVTEIVEYGTMVSSVERSDYMVDVTTFDDGTGYLLFASGDTMAFSSVYGSCESTAYSIHGWTASGRPTAYGNIAVDTSVFPFGTRFYILTNDGYLEYGMAVASDTGSAIKGTKLDLWFDSYDDACSFGRRYCTVYVLN
;
A
#
# COMPACT_ATOMS: atom_id res chain seq x y z
N MET A 1 -56.81 -31.93 -27.89
CA MET A 1 -56.61 -32.48 -26.54
C MET A 1 -55.15 -32.90 -26.37
N LYS A 2 -54.51 -32.38 -25.41
CA LYS A 2 -53.16 -32.52 -24.83
C LYS A 2 -52.27 -31.30 -25.10
N GLU A 3 -52.32 -30.44 -24.12
CA GLU A 3 -51.39 -29.33 -23.91
C GLU A 3 -49.98 -29.86 -23.65
N ALA A 4 -49.00 -29.27 -24.32
CA ALA A 4 -47.60 -29.43 -24.01
C ALA A 4 -47.11 -28.16 -23.29
N VAL A 5 -46.85 -28.26 -22.00
CA VAL A 5 -46.24 -27.22 -21.18
C VAL A 5 -44.75 -27.16 -21.51
N ILE A 6 -44.33 -26.05 -22.12
CA ILE A 6 -42.90 -25.75 -22.31
C ILE A 6 -42.42 -25.08 -21.04
N ARG A 7 -41.53 -25.76 -20.33
CA ARG A 7 -40.81 -25.27 -19.18
C ARG A 7 -39.58 -24.49 -19.67
N MET A 8 -39.62 -23.15 -19.59
CA MET A 8 -38.44 -22.32 -19.77
C MET A 8 -37.58 -22.38 -18.50
N GLU A 9 -36.44 -23.03 -18.61
CA GLU A 9 -35.37 -22.89 -17.61
C GLU A 9 -34.64 -21.57 -17.83
N THR A 10 -34.86 -20.62 -16.94
CA THR A 10 -34.07 -19.40 -16.85
C THR A 10 -32.74 -19.75 -16.16
N GLY A 11 -31.71 -19.91 -16.94
CA GLY A 11 -30.31 -20.00 -16.43
C GLY A 11 -29.89 -18.67 -15.78
N ALA A 12 -29.95 -18.61 -14.50
CA ALA A 12 -29.36 -17.54 -13.74
C ALA A 12 -27.81 -17.69 -13.80
N ARG A 13 -27.16 -16.74 -14.45
CA ARG A 13 -25.69 -16.59 -14.32
C ARG A 13 -25.35 -16.21 -12.89
N PRO A 14 -24.37 -16.82 -12.26
CA PRO A 14 -23.90 -16.36 -10.96
C PRO A 14 -23.27 -14.98 -11.14
N THR A 15 -23.86 -13.98 -10.52
CA THR A 15 -23.22 -12.68 -10.31
C THR A 15 -22.04 -12.93 -9.37
N THR A 16 -20.85 -12.68 -9.86
CA THR A 16 -19.64 -12.66 -9.02
C THR A 16 -19.79 -11.54 -8.00
N ASP A 17 -20.14 -11.92 -6.81
CA ASP A 17 -20.14 -11.06 -5.63
C ASP A 17 -18.68 -10.63 -5.38
N ARG A 18 -18.33 -9.38 -5.78
CA ARG A 18 -17.10 -8.73 -5.38
C ARG A 18 -17.27 -8.29 -3.93
N SER A 19 -17.15 -9.22 -3.01
CA SER A 19 -17.01 -8.87 -1.61
C SER A 19 -15.76 -8.01 -1.46
N ALA A 20 -15.97 -6.75 -1.12
CA ALA A 20 -14.89 -5.85 -0.76
C ALA A 20 -14.03 -6.51 0.32
N SER A 21 -12.72 -6.48 0.16
CA SER A 21 -11.81 -7.11 1.09
C SER A 21 -12.07 -6.60 2.51
N PRO A 22 -12.01 -7.45 3.55
CA PRO A 22 -12.31 -7.05 4.94
C PRO A 22 -11.41 -5.91 5.43
N ARG A 23 -10.30 -5.63 4.77
CA ARG A 23 -9.39 -4.49 5.03
C ARG A 23 -9.96 -3.17 4.50
N LEU A 24 -10.55 -3.16 3.30
CA LEU A 24 -11.26 -1.99 2.74
C LEU A 24 -12.49 -1.63 3.59
N LEU A 25 -13.22 -2.65 4.07
CA LEU A 25 -14.38 -2.45 4.93
C LEU A 25 -14.01 -1.86 6.29
N LYS A 26 -12.86 -2.29 6.88
CA LYS A 26 -12.34 -1.72 8.15
C LYS A 26 -11.87 -0.28 7.97
N GLY A 27 -11.18 0.05 6.86
CA GLY A 27 -10.78 1.43 6.55
C GLY A 27 -11.97 2.37 6.33
N LEU A 28 -12.98 1.89 5.62
CA LEU A 28 -14.22 2.64 5.41
C LEU A 28 -15.01 2.83 6.72
N LEU A 29 -15.05 1.79 7.57
CA LEU A 29 -15.72 1.87 8.88
C LEU A 29 -15.00 2.87 9.81
N LEU A 30 -13.65 2.88 9.81
CA LEU A 30 -12.86 3.83 10.58
C LEU A 30 -13.07 5.27 10.12
N ALA A 31 -13.14 5.49 8.80
CA ALA A 31 -13.44 6.82 8.24
C ALA A 31 -14.85 7.28 8.60
N ILE A 32 -15.84 6.39 8.53
CA ILE A 32 -17.24 6.71 8.90
C ILE A 32 -17.36 6.98 10.41
N THR A 33 -16.65 6.24 11.26
CA THR A 33 -16.66 6.49 12.71
C THR A 33 -15.97 7.80 13.06
N LEU A 34 -14.90 8.19 12.37
CA LEU A 34 -14.22 9.47 12.55
C LEU A 34 -15.13 10.64 12.15
N VAL A 35 -15.79 10.53 10.99
CA VAL A 35 -16.77 11.54 10.52
C VAL A 35 -17.98 11.61 11.46
N ALA A 36 -18.46 10.48 11.97
CA ALA A 36 -19.56 10.44 12.94
C ALA A 36 -19.15 11.04 14.29
N LEU A 37 -17.91 10.82 14.74
CA LEU A 37 -17.38 11.43 15.98
C LEU A 37 -17.24 12.96 15.84
N LEU A 38 -16.77 13.44 14.68
CA LEU A 38 -16.72 14.87 14.34
C LEU A 38 -18.13 15.48 14.27
N ALA A 39 -19.09 14.77 13.65
CA ALA A 39 -20.48 15.23 13.59
C ALA A 39 -21.15 15.26 14.98
N THR A 40 -20.86 14.29 15.86
CA THR A 40 -21.42 14.28 17.23
C THR A 40 -20.81 15.37 18.12
N THR A 41 -19.52 15.69 17.98
CA THR A 41 -18.93 16.83 18.67
C THR A 41 -19.53 18.17 18.22
N VAL A 42 -19.82 18.31 16.92
CA VAL A 42 -20.52 19.51 16.40
C VAL A 42 -21.97 19.61 16.90
N ILE A 43 -22.70 18.46 16.97
CA ILE A 43 -24.10 18.44 17.46
C ILE A 43 -24.18 18.71 18.98
N LEU A 44 -23.21 18.24 19.77
CA LEU A 44 -23.17 18.52 21.23
C LEU A 44 -22.88 19.97 21.56
N CYS A 45 -22.29 20.75 20.62
CA CYS A 45 -22.10 22.20 20.77
C CYS A 45 -23.35 23.02 20.37
N GLN A 46 -24.41 22.40 19.84
CA GLN A 46 -25.64 23.08 19.41
C GLN A 46 -26.76 23.01 20.47
N GLN A 47 -26.48 23.19 21.74
CA GLN A 47 -27.57 23.52 22.68
C GLN A 47 -27.87 24.99 22.58
N ASP A 48 -29.04 25.32 22.02
CA ASP A 48 -29.59 26.69 22.00
C ASP A 48 -29.64 27.27 23.40
N ILE A 49 -28.69 28.15 23.71
CA ILE A 49 -28.75 28.98 24.90
C ILE A 49 -29.31 30.32 24.44
N GLU A 50 -30.54 30.63 24.89
CA GLU A 50 -31.23 31.86 24.56
C GLU A 50 -30.45 33.07 25.07
N ASN A 51 -29.95 33.89 24.15
CA ASN A 51 -29.38 35.23 24.23
C ASN A 51 -28.04 35.43 24.95
N PRO A 52 -26.92 35.30 24.29
CA PRO A 52 -25.78 36.19 24.55
C PRO A 52 -25.83 37.39 23.62
N SER A 53 -25.32 38.50 24.06
CA SER A 53 -25.09 39.66 23.20
C SER A 53 -24.04 39.38 22.13
N TYR A 54 -23.13 38.42 22.34
CA TYR A 54 -22.13 37.87 21.39
C TYR A 54 -21.40 36.63 21.96
N VAL A 55 -20.71 35.90 21.09
CA VAL A 55 -20.01 34.67 21.42
C VAL A 55 -18.57 34.94 21.83
N TYR A 56 -18.10 34.23 22.85
CA TYR A 56 -16.70 34.22 23.24
C TYR A 56 -16.03 32.93 22.76
N MET A 57 -14.86 33.07 22.15
CA MET A 57 -13.93 31.97 21.88
C MET A 57 -12.72 32.12 22.79
N ILE A 58 -12.46 31.12 23.62
CA ILE A 58 -11.34 31.14 24.55
C ILE A 58 -10.35 30.07 24.11
N LEU A 59 -9.12 30.51 23.87
CA LEU A 59 -7.99 29.63 23.51
C LEU A 59 -7.02 29.64 24.68
N ASP A 60 -6.72 28.47 25.20
CA ASP A 60 -5.71 28.25 26.23
C ASP A 60 -4.93 26.94 25.99
N GLU A 61 -4.00 26.60 26.87
CA GLU A 61 -3.18 25.40 26.79
C GLU A 61 -3.99 24.08 26.70
N THR A 62 -5.27 24.11 27.11
CA THR A 62 -6.17 22.93 27.08
C THR A 62 -6.97 22.82 25.79
N GLY A 63 -6.89 23.84 24.90
CA GLY A 63 -7.57 23.91 23.62
C GLY A 63 -8.52 25.10 23.51
N MET A 64 -9.46 25.01 22.57
CA MET A 64 -10.45 26.03 22.28
C MET A 64 -11.78 25.71 22.97
N GLN A 65 -12.35 26.70 23.62
CA GLN A 65 -13.70 26.67 24.19
C GLN A 65 -14.56 27.76 23.58
N ILE A 66 -15.76 27.44 23.18
CA ILE A 66 -16.77 28.38 22.67
C ILE A 66 -17.81 28.57 23.77
N ILE A 67 -18.06 29.83 24.17
CA ILE A 67 -19.07 30.20 25.14
C ILE A 67 -20.11 31.06 24.42
N ASP A 68 -21.26 30.44 24.16
CA ASP A 68 -22.43 31.07 23.61
C ASP A 68 -23.47 31.15 24.75
N GLY A 69 -23.40 32.25 25.54
CA GLY A 69 -24.22 32.43 26.71
C GLY A 69 -23.57 31.90 27.99
N ARG A 70 -24.08 30.80 28.56
CA ARG A 70 -23.63 30.29 29.86
C ARG A 70 -22.50 29.29 29.73
N PRO A 71 -21.36 29.42 30.45
CA PRO A 71 -20.32 28.41 30.45
C PRO A 71 -20.79 27.14 31.19
N ASP A 72 -20.22 25.97 30.79
CA ASP A 72 -20.54 24.65 31.36
C ASP A 72 -20.13 24.49 32.84
N GLY A 73 -19.38 25.44 33.38
CA GLY A 73 -18.91 25.43 34.78
C GLY A 73 -17.90 26.53 35.06
N ASP A 74 -17.54 26.64 36.34
CA ASP A 74 -16.51 27.55 36.78
C ASP A 74 -15.12 27.06 36.33
N ARG A 75 -14.32 27.97 35.75
CA ARG A 75 -12.95 27.66 35.29
C ARG A 75 -12.06 28.89 35.45
N THR A 76 -10.83 28.68 35.87
CA THR A 76 -9.82 29.73 35.96
C THR A 76 -8.66 29.42 35.04
N THR A 77 -8.31 30.34 34.15
CA THR A 77 -7.08 30.37 33.36
C THR A 77 -6.12 31.42 33.90
N GLY A 78 -4.90 31.52 33.36
CA GLY A 78 -3.94 32.54 33.79
C GLY A 78 -4.46 33.98 33.66
N LEU A 79 -5.39 34.24 32.75
CA LEU A 79 -5.98 35.57 32.48
C LEU A 79 -7.43 35.69 32.96
N LEU A 80 -8.22 34.64 32.87
CA LEU A 80 -9.67 34.65 33.05
C LEU A 80 -10.12 33.79 34.22
N ASP A 81 -11.07 34.33 34.98
CA ASP A 81 -11.90 33.62 35.95
C ASP A 81 -13.32 33.52 35.34
N ILE A 82 -13.64 32.37 34.77
CA ILE A 82 -14.91 32.10 34.10
C ILE A 82 -15.88 31.60 35.16
N ARG A 83 -17.00 32.28 35.33
CA ARG A 83 -18.04 31.95 36.32
C ARG A 83 -19.35 31.60 35.63
N ALA A 84 -19.88 30.45 35.96
CA ALA A 84 -21.24 30.05 35.63
C ALA A 84 -22.18 30.65 36.69
N ASP A 85 -22.53 31.94 36.54
CA ASP A 85 -23.47 32.58 37.47
C ASP A 85 -24.89 32.04 37.27
N ASN A 86 -25.51 31.54 38.36
CA ASN A 86 -26.88 31.03 38.33
C ASN A 86 -27.92 32.16 38.27
N SER A 87 -27.51 33.43 38.47
CA SER A 87 -28.41 34.60 38.54
C SER A 87 -28.45 35.40 37.24
N SER A 88 -27.47 35.29 36.37
CA SER A 88 -27.42 35.95 35.06
C SER A 88 -27.37 34.93 33.92
N ARG A 89 -27.95 35.31 32.77
CA ARG A 89 -27.93 34.47 31.57
C ARG A 89 -26.60 34.55 30.80
N ASP A 90 -25.74 35.51 31.18
CA ASP A 90 -24.49 35.80 30.49
C ASP A 90 -23.28 35.19 31.21
N ALA A 91 -22.30 34.76 30.45
CA ALA A 91 -21.02 34.32 30.98
C ALA A 91 -20.31 35.50 31.69
N GLN A 92 -19.92 35.32 32.95
CA GLN A 92 -19.03 36.28 33.61
C GLN A 92 -17.57 35.87 33.34
N LEU A 93 -16.96 36.52 32.37
CA LEU A 93 -15.55 36.39 32.06
C LEU A 93 -14.76 37.48 32.79
N LEU A 94 -14.32 37.18 34.02
CA LEU A 94 -13.60 38.10 34.85
C LEU A 94 -12.09 38.04 34.56
N LEU A 95 -11.48 39.20 34.33
CA LEU A 95 -10.05 39.31 34.10
C LEU A 95 -9.28 39.34 35.42
N VAL A 96 -8.18 38.61 35.47
CA VAL A 96 -7.21 38.71 36.57
C VAL A 96 -6.52 40.06 36.50
N LYS A 97 -6.46 40.75 37.65
CA LYS A 97 -5.91 42.10 37.75
C LYS A 97 -4.40 42.14 37.49
N GLY A 98 -3.95 43.16 36.76
CA GLY A 98 -2.53 43.53 36.64
C GLY A 98 -1.79 42.81 35.50
N GLN A 99 -2.50 42.06 34.68
CA GLN A 99 -1.94 41.43 33.49
C GLN A 99 -1.89 42.43 32.32
N GLN A 100 -0.87 42.32 31.47
CA GLN A 100 -0.85 43.06 30.22
C GLN A 100 -1.56 42.22 29.16
N VAL A 101 -2.49 42.82 28.43
CA VAL A 101 -3.30 42.20 27.40
C VAL A 101 -3.30 43.09 26.17
N GLN A 102 -3.15 42.48 25.00
CA GLN A 102 -3.34 43.16 23.73
C GLN A 102 -4.81 43.10 23.34
N VAL A 103 -5.46 44.25 23.24
CA VAL A 103 -6.85 44.34 22.76
C VAL A 103 -6.82 44.72 21.28
N ALA A 104 -7.56 43.99 20.42
CA ALA A 104 -7.71 44.29 19.01
C ALA A 104 -9.18 44.52 18.64
N ASP A 105 -9.44 45.59 17.87
CA ASP A 105 -10.77 45.83 17.29
C ASP A 105 -10.99 45.02 16.00
N ALA A 106 -12.22 45.05 15.50
CA ALA A 106 -12.60 44.35 14.27
C ALA A 106 -11.87 44.87 13.00
N GLN A 107 -11.27 46.05 13.06
CA GLN A 107 -10.48 46.66 12.00
C GLN A 107 -8.99 46.31 12.08
N GLY A 108 -8.58 45.59 13.14
CA GLY A 108 -7.21 45.17 13.39
C GLY A 108 -6.33 46.19 14.09
N ALA A 109 -6.90 47.32 14.63
CA ALA A 109 -6.14 48.20 15.47
C ALA A 109 -5.91 47.56 16.85
N THR A 110 -4.68 47.66 17.36
CA THR A 110 -4.26 46.96 18.58
C THR A 110 -3.80 47.91 19.66
N TYR A 111 -4.18 47.65 20.92
CA TYR A 111 -3.89 48.46 22.10
C TYR A 111 -3.34 47.55 23.20
N LEU A 112 -2.21 47.92 23.82
CA LEU A 112 -1.70 47.22 24.98
C LEU A 112 -2.31 47.84 26.25
N VAL A 113 -3.03 47.02 27.02
CA VAL A 113 -3.82 47.47 28.15
C VAL A 113 -3.50 46.65 29.41
N THR A 114 -3.38 47.30 30.56
CA THR A 114 -3.26 46.56 31.82
C THR A 114 -4.67 46.25 32.35
N THR A 115 -4.93 44.98 32.66
CA THR A 115 -6.21 44.52 33.19
C THR A 115 -6.48 45.04 34.59
N ARG A 116 -7.75 45.24 34.86
CA ARG A 116 -8.30 45.51 36.21
C ARG A 116 -9.10 44.28 36.62
N ARG A 117 -9.66 44.28 37.82
CA ARG A 117 -10.68 43.30 38.20
C ARG A 117 -12.00 43.70 37.53
N GLU A 118 -12.14 43.35 36.27
CA GLU A 118 -13.24 43.74 35.40
C GLU A 118 -13.62 42.57 34.46
N THR A 119 -14.79 42.63 33.85
CA THR A 119 -15.18 41.67 32.80
C THR A 119 -14.48 42.00 31.48
N VAL A 120 -14.40 41.04 30.56
CA VAL A 120 -13.91 41.26 29.21
C VAL A 120 -14.68 42.38 28.51
N ASP A 121 -16.00 42.43 28.68
CA ASP A 121 -16.84 43.54 28.19
C ASP A 121 -16.41 44.93 28.69
N ASN A 122 -16.11 45.05 29.99
CA ASN A 122 -15.66 46.30 30.54
C ASN A 122 -14.27 46.67 30.03
N LEU A 123 -13.40 45.70 29.79
CA LEU A 123 -12.11 45.92 29.14
C LEU A 123 -12.30 46.48 27.73
N LEU A 124 -13.14 45.83 26.90
CA LEU A 124 -13.41 46.24 25.51
C LEU A 124 -13.99 47.68 25.51
N ARG A 125 -15.02 47.91 26.32
CA ARG A 125 -15.66 49.23 26.42
C ARG A 125 -14.68 50.32 26.87
N ARG A 126 -13.79 50.03 27.83
CA ARG A 126 -12.76 50.94 28.30
C ARG A 126 -11.68 51.23 27.26
N SER A 127 -11.48 50.28 26.35
CA SER A 127 -10.55 50.40 25.24
C SER A 127 -11.20 50.99 23.98
N ASP A 128 -12.44 51.46 24.06
CA ASP A 128 -13.25 52.04 23.00
C ASP A 128 -13.47 51.03 21.85
N VAL A 129 -13.53 49.74 22.19
CA VAL A 129 -13.77 48.63 21.25
C VAL A 129 -15.20 48.14 21.45
N THR A 130 -15.96 48.13 20.35
CA THR A 130 -17.34 47.63 20.29
C THR A 130 -17.41 46.35 19.53
N VAL A 131 -18.33 45.45 19.94
CA VAL A 131 -18.61 44.19 19.22
C VAL A 131 -19.88 44.42 18.40
N GLY A 132 -19.77 44.27 17.08
CA GLY A 132 -20.88 44.41 16.14
C GLY A 132 -21.68 43.13 15.95
N ASP A 133 -22.79 43.24 15.19
CA ASP A 133 -23.61 42.08 14.84
C ASP A 133 -22.80 41.06 14.02
N GLY A 134 -22.81 39.80 14.45
CA GLY A 134 -22.07 38.72 13.77
C GLY A 134 -20.56 38.71 14.07
N GLU A 135 -20.10 39.57 14.98
CA GLU A 135 -18.74 39.56 15.51
C GLU A 135 -18.68 38.75 16.81
N MET A 136 -17.55 38.16 17.09
CA MET A 136 -17.26 37.38 18.30
C MET A 136 -16.01 37.93 18.99
N VAL A 137 -15.90 37.65 20.28
CA VAL A 137 -14.73 37.99 21.07
C VAL A 137 -13.83 36.77 21.22
N VAL A 138 -12.62 36.85 20.70
CA VAL A 138 -11.61 35.80 20.82
C VAL A 138 -10.62 36.22 21.92
N VAL A 139 -10.50 35.37 22.93
CA VAL A 139 -9.52 35.54 24.02
C VAL A 139 -8.49 34.43 23.87
N ASP A 140 -7.29 34.79 23.46
CA ASP A 140 -6.18 33.87 23.28
C ASP A 140 -5.14 34.08 24.40
N THR A 141 -4.91 33.05 25.17
CA THR A 141 -3.96 33.02 26.27
C THR A 141 -2.75 32.12 26.01
N THR A 142 -2.61 31.58 24.78
CA THR A 142 -1.54 30.67 24.40
C THR A 142 -0.21 31.40 24.11
N GLY A 143 -0.26 32.69 23.77
CA GLY A 143 0.94 33.51 23.49
C GLY A 143 1.57 34.11 24.76
N GLU A 144 2.78 34.66 24.66
CA GLU A 144 3.47 35.36 25.76
C GLU A 144 2.66 36.54 26.28
N THR A 145 1.98 37.24 25.38
CA THR A 145 1.05 38.31 25.73
C THR A 145 -0.35 37.87 25.33
N PRO A 146 -1.27 37.66 26.28
CA PRO A 146 -2.64 37.32 25.97
C PRO A 146 -3.32 38.37 25.08
N THR A 147 -4.20 37.95 24.21
CA THR A 147 -4.96 38.83 23.32
C THR A 147 -6.45 38.73 23.57
N VAL A 148 -7.15 39.85 23.43
CA VAL A 148 -8.61 39.95 23.39
C VAL A 148 -8.97 40.66 22.10
N SER A 149 -9.52 39.93 21.14
CA SER A 149 -9.76 40.42 19.79
C SER A 149 -11.23 40.33 19.43
N VAL A 150 -11.76 41.38 18.78
CA VAL A 150 -13.10 41.37 18.18
C VAL A 150 -12.95 41.07 16.70
N MET A 151 -13.66 40.05 16.21
CA MET A 151 -13.59 39.65 14.81
C MET A 151 -14.85 38.92 14.34
N ALA A 152 -15.17 39.05 13.06
CA ALA A 152 -16.30 38.36 12.46
C ALA A 152 -15.95 36.90 12.10
N GLU A 153 -14.65 36.61 11.92
CA GLU A 153 -14.17 35.28 11.51
C GLU A 153 -12.85 34.95 12.21
N TYR A 154 -12.76 33.75 12.74
CA TYR A 154 -11.53 33.22 13.35
C TYR A 154 -11.14 31.93 12.62
N SER A 155 -9.87 31.76 12.34
CA SER A 155 -9.35 30.52 11.75
C SER A 155 -8.18 30.00 12.56
N GLN A 156 -8.15 28.67 12.72
CA GLN A 156 -7.02 27.96 13.31
C GLN A 156 -6.65 26.75 12.47
N THR A 157 -5.41 26.32 12.57
CA THR A 157 -4.96 25.08 11.98
C THR A 157 -4.88 23.97 13.03
N ARG A 158 -5.21 22.75 12.62
CA ARG A 158 -5.01 21.55 13.43
C ARG A 158 -4.45 20.43 12.59
N ASP A 159 -3.60 19.62 13.21
CA ASP A 159 -3.01 18.47 12.58
C ASP A 159 -3.78 17.20 12.95
N VAL A 160 -4.00 16.34 11.97
CA VAL A 160 -4.61 15.02 12.12
C VAL A 160 -3.65 13.99 11.56
N THR A 161 -3.22 13.05 12.39
CA THR A 161 -2.40 11.93 11.93
C THR A 161 -3.29 10.82 11.41
N VAL A 162 -3.09 10.44 10.14
CA VAL A 162 -3.83 9.38 9.47
C VAL A 162 -2.88 8.23 9.17
N THR A 163 -3.26 7.02 9.52
CA THR A 163 -2.49 5.82 9.16
C THR A 163 -2.83 5.38 7.74
N THR A 164 -1.81 5.19 6.91
CA THR A 164 -1.92 4.72 5.53
C THR A 164 -1.52 3.25 5.43
N PRO A 165 -2.24 2.43 4.67
CA PRO A 165 -1.84 1.05 4.44
C PRO A 165 -0.63 1.00 3.50
N TYR A 166 0.24 0.02 3.69
CA TYR A 166 1.29 -0.26 2.73
C TYR A 166 0.71 -0.89 1.45
N LYS A 167 1.46 -0.81 0.37
CA LYS A 167 1.20 -1.49 -0.90
C LYS A 167 1.97 -2.81 -0.93
N THR A 168 1.43 -3.79 -1.65
CA THR A 168 2.15 -5.03 -1.95
C THR A 168 2.54 -5.03 -3.42
N GLU A 169 3.82 -5.18 -3.69
CA GLU A 169 4.38 -5.38 -5.02
C GLU A 169 4.77 -6.85 -5.20
N ARG A 170 4.43 -7.42 -6.35
CA ARG A 170 4.75 -8.81 -6.69
C ARG A 170 5.80 -8.84 -7.78
N VAL A 171 6.93 -9.48 -7.47
CA VAL A 171 8.09 -9.57 -8.35
C VAL A 171 8.34 -11.04 -8.71
N VAL A 172 8.67 -11.28 -9.96
CA VAL A 172 9.01 -12.62 -10.42
C VAL A 172 10.40 -13.01 -9.88
N ASN A 173 10.50 -14.23 -9.32
CA ASN A 173 11.76 -14.87 -9.02
C ASN A 173 11.90 -16.15 -9.85
N HIS A 174 12.81 -16.11 -10.83
CA HIS A 174 13.05 -17.22 -11.76
C HIS A 174 13.76 -18.43 -11.13
N MET A 175 14.28 -18.29 -9.93
CA MET A 175 14.96 -19.34 -9.16
C MET A 175 14.11 -19.92 -8.04
N LEU A 176 12.94 -19.37 -7.79
CA LEU A 176 11.99 -19.86 -6.80
C LEU A 176 11.01 -20.85 -7.45
N ALA A 177 10.70 -21.95 -6.77
CA ALA A 177 9.81 -22.98 -7.29
C ALA A 177 8.42 -22.42 -7.64
N LYS A 178 7.86 -22.79 -8.78
CA LYS A 178 6.53 -22.35 -9.24
C LYS A 178 5.45 -22.67 -8.20
N GLY A 179 4.66 -21.68 -7.87
CA GLY A 179 3.59 -21.77 -6.87
C GLY A 179 4.03 -21.49 -5.43
N THR A 180 5.30 -21.14 -5.21
CA THR A 180 5.77 -20.60 -3.94
C THR A 180 5.83 -19.08 -3.98
N GLU A 181 5.63 -18.46 -2.81
CA GLU A 181 5.77 -17.04 -2.62
C GLU A 181 6.62 -16.77 -1.38
N GLU A 182 7.48 -15.78 -1.45
CA GLU A 182 8.35 -15.37 -0.36
C GLU A 182 8.27 -13.87 -0.16
N VAL A 183 8.07 -13.44 1.09
CA VAL A 183 8.10 -12.01 1.43
C VAL A 183 9.56 -11.64 1.66
N VAL A 184 10.13 -10.87 0.74
CA VAL A 184 11.52 -10.41 0.80
C VAL A 184 11.65 -9.04 1.45
N GLN A 185 10.55 -8.30 1.52
CA GLN A 185 10.44 -7.07 2.26
C GLN A 185 9.07 -6.99 2.90
N GLU A 186 9.05 -6.91 4.23
CA GLU A 186 7.82 -6.70 4.99
C GLU A 186 7.25 -5.31 4.74
N GLY A 187 5.94 -5.24 4.53
CA GLY A 187 5.21 -3.99 4.42
C GLY A 187 5.03 -3.33 5.79
N VAL A 188 5.25 -2.03 5.86
CA VAL A 188 5.00 -1.26 7.08
C VAL A 188 3.95 -0.20 6.79
N PRO A 189 2.83 -0.17 7.53
CA PRO A 189 1.88 0.92 7.43
C PRO A 189 2.55 2.26 7.68
N GLY A 190 2.21 3.25 6.87
CA GLY A 190 2.70 4.59 7.00
C GLY A 190 1.79 5.48 7.83
N THR A 191 2.21 6.72 7.96
CA THR A 191 1.41 7.80 8.53
C THR A 191 1.59 9.05 7.71
N VAL A 192 0.50 9.77 7.50
CA VAL A 192 0.51 11.12 6.96
C VAL A 192 -0.06 12.06 8.00
N VAL A 193 0.47 13.27 8.05
CA VAL A 193 -0.11 14.37 8.85
C VAL A 193 -0.87 15.27 7.88
N GLU A 194 -2.16 15.34 8.08
CA GLU A 194 -3.06 16.23 7.36
C GLU A 194 -3.29 17.48 8.20
N THR A 195 -2.92 18.65 7.69
CA THR A 195 -3.16 19.93 8.33
C THR A 195 -4.45 20.54 7.80
N TYR A 196 -5.41 20.71 8.67
CA TYR A 196 -6.70 21.33 8.37
C TYR A 196 -6.75 22.75 8.88
N LYS A 197 -7.41 23.64 8.13
CA LYS A 197 -7.81 24.97 8.56
C LYS A 197 -9.30 24.98 8.86
N ASP A 198 -9.64 25.16 10.12
CA ASP A 198 -11.00 25.32 10.59
C ASP A 198 -11.32 26.81 10.71
N THR A 199 -12.44 27.23 10.13
CA THR A 199 -12.92 28.61 10.13
C THR A 199 -14.22 28.70 10.89
N TYR A 200 -14.30 29.67 11.82
CA TYR A 200 -15.42 29.90 12.70
C TYR A 200 -16.03 31.28 12.44
N ARG A 201 -17.36 31.36 12.44
CA ARG A 201 -18.15 32.61 12.46
C ARG A 201 -19.21 32.48 13.52
N ASP A 202 -19.41 33.53 14.30
CA ASP A 202 -20.39 33.54 15.41
C ASP A 202 -20.26 32.29 16.29
N GLY A 203 -19.01 31.90 16.60
CA GLY A 203 -18.69 30.71 17.38
C GLY A 203 -18.99 29.37 16.70
N LYS A 204 -19.49 29.34 15.48
CA LYS A 204 -19.84 28.11 14.75
C LYS A 204 -18.78 27.78 13.70
N LEU A 205 -18.38 26.50 13.64
CA LEU A 205 -17.50 26.01 12.56
C LEU A 205 -18.26 26.09 11.23
N VAL A 206 -17.77 26.91 10.31
CA VAL A 206 -18.40 27.15 8.99
C VAL A 206 -17.64 26.50 7.85
N SER A 207 -16.34 26.25 8.02
CA SER A 207 -15.50 25.62 7.00
C SER A 207 -14.36 24.84 7.65
N THR A 208 -14.03 23.71 7.03
CA THR A 208 -12.82 22.94 7.30
C THR A 208 -12.16 22.66 5.95
N GLU A 209 -10.95 23.15 5.75
CA GLU A 209 -10.18 22.98 4.52
C GLU A 209 -8.90 22.20 4.79
N LEU A 210 -8.59 21.21 3.94
CA LEU A 210 -7.28 20.55 3.94
C LEU A 210 -6.25 21.49 3.33
N VAL A 211 -5.30 21.95 4.15
CA VAL A 211 -4.26 22.91 3.74
C VAL A 211 -3.03 22.20 3.19
N SER A 212 -2.62 21.12 3.86
CA SER A 212 -1.45 20.35 3.48
C SER A 212 -1.55 18.91 3.96
N THR A 213 -0.81 18.04 3.27
CA THR A 213 -0.61 16.64 3.66
C THR A 213 0.89 16.38 3.60
N SER A 214 1.45 15.76 4.64
CA SER A 214 2.85 15.34 4.65
C SER A 214 3.07 14.20 3.65
N GLU A 215 4.33 13.88 3.38
CA GLU A 215 4.68 12.66 2.64
C GLU A 215 4.28 11.42 3.44
N ASP A 216 3.83 10.39 2.71
CA ASP A 216 3.53 9.08 3.26
C ASP A 216 4.84 8.30 3.44
N ASN A 217 5.05 7.77 4.64
CA ASN A 217 6.22 6.99 4.99
C ASN A 217 5.95 5.47 4.99
N ALA A 218 4.86 5.02 4.36
CA ALA A 218 4.57 3.60 4.23
C ALA A 218 5.67 2.87 3.46
N VAL A 219 6.06 1.69 3.95
CA VAL A 219 7.02 0.81 3.28
C VAL A 219 6.25 -0.23 2.48
N THR A 220 6.54 -0.32 1.19
CA THR A 220 5.93 -1.31 0.31
C THR A 220 6.37 -2.73 0.70
N GLU A 221 5.43 -3.65 0.81
CA GLU A 221 5.72 -5.09 0.90
C GLU A 221 6.16 -5.60 -0.47
N ILE A 222 7.24 -6.40 -0.52
CA ILE A 222 7.69 -7.04 -1.76
C ILE A 222 7.56 -8.55 -1.57
N VAL A 223 6.74 -9.16 -2.43
CA VAL A 223 6.51 -10.60 -2.48
C VAL A 223 7.08 -11.15 -3.77
N GLU A 224 8.09 -11.98 -3.67
CA GLU A 224 8.59 -12.75 -4.80
C GLU A 224 7.70 -13.96 -5.05
N TYR A 225 7.41 -14.25 -6.33
CA TYR A 225 6.71 -15.45 -6.71
C TYR A 225 7.51 -16.26 -7.71
N GLY A 226 7.52 -17.58 -7.50
CA GLY A 226 8.34 -18.52 -8.23
C GLY A 226 7.76 -18.89 -9.59
N THR A 227 8.65 -19.09 -10.55
CA THR A 227 8.36 -19.60 -11.91
C THR A 227 9.13 -20.88 -12.24
N MET A 228 10.06 -21.33 -11.36
CA MET A 228 10.92 -22.47 -11.63
C MET A 228 10.13 -23.79 -11.59
N VAL A 229 10.25 -24.56 -12.63
CA VAL A 229 9.64 -25.90 -12.78
C VAL A 229 10.71 -26.98 -12.90
N SER A 230 10.34 -28.22 -12.56
CA SER A 230 11.21 -29.38 -12.70
C SER A 230 11.11 -30.06 -14.09
N SER A 231 10.09 -29.71 -14.87
CA SER A 231 9.88 -30.19 -16.23
C SER A 231 9.02 -29.20 -17.01
N VAL A 232 9.21 -29.13 -18.31
CA VAL A 232 8.36 -28.38 -19.24
C VAL A 232 7.67 -29.34 -20.22
N GLU A 233 6.54 -28.89 -20.75
CA GLU A 233 5.88 -29.65 -21.83
C GLU A 233 6.73 -29.62 -23.12
N ARG A 234 6.66 -30.69 -23.92
CA ARG A 234 7.41 -30.75 -25.18
C ARG A 234 7.03 -29.66 -26.19
N SER A 235 5.84 -29.11 -26.07
CA SER A 235 5.34 -28.01 -26.91
C SER A 235 5.84 -26.62 -26.48
N ASP A 236 6.43 -26.51 -25.30
CA ASP A 236 7.02 -25.29 -24.83
C ASP A 236 8.48 -25.17 -25.27
N TYR A 237 8.93 -23.98 -25.58
CA TYR A 237 10.28 -23.75 -26.13
C TYR A 237 10.99 -22.66 -25.34
N MET A 238 12.31 -22.73 -25.31
CA MET A 238 13.17 -21.77 -24.66
C MET A 238 13.18 -20.44 -25.43
N VAL A 239 12.95 -19.34 -24.74
CA VAL A 239 12.97 -17.98 -25.32
C VAL A 239 14.18 -17.18 -24.88
N ASP A 240 14.74 -17.48 -23.72
CA ASP A 240 15.90 -16.77 -23.17
C ASP A 240 16.68 -17.64 -22.17
N VAL A 241 17.93 -17.26 -21.91
CA VAL A 241 18.79 -17.90 -20.92
C VAL A 241 19.56 -16.86 -20.13
N THR A 242 19.53 -17.01 -18.82
CA THR A 242 20.35 -16.21 -17.92
C THR A 242 21.43 -17.08 -17.31
N THR A 243 22.70 -16.69 -17.47
CA THR A 243 23.87 -17.36 -16.88
C THR A 243 24.52 -16.43 -15.87
N PHE A 244 24.76 -16.95 -14.66
CA PHE A 244 25.47 -16.24 -13.61
C PHE A 244 26.99 -16.43 -13.72
N ASP A 245 27.77 -15.61 -12.98
CA ASP A 245 29.23 -15.64 -12.99
C ASP A 245 29.83 -16.99 -12.55
N ASP A 246 29.08 -17.76 -11.75
CA ASP A 246 29.49 -19.10 -11.30
C ASP A 246 29.17 -20.22 -12.31
N GLY A 247 28.59 -19.88 -13.46
CA GLY A 247 28.23 -20.82 -14.53
C GLY A 247 26.88 -21.51 -14.33
N THR A 248 26.17 -21.24 -13.26
CA THR A 248 24.77 -21.61 -13.04
C THR A 248 23.82 -20.65 -13.74
N GLY A 249 22.53 -20.93 -13.74
CA GLY A 249 21.54 -20.02 -14.29
C GLY A 249 20.16 -20.65 -14.44
N TYR A 250 19.35 -20.03 -15.28
CA TYR A 250 18.04 -20.56 -15.63
C TYR A 250 17.72 -20.35 -17.11
N LEU A 251 16.89 -21.24 -17.62
CA LEU A 251 16.25 -21.14 -18.93
C LEU A 251 14.88 -20.53 -18.72
N LEU A 252 14.49 -19.58 -19.57
CA LEU A 252 13.14 -19.00 -19.62
C LEU A 252 12.39 -19.58 -20.82
N PHE A 253 11.17 -20.05 -20.58
CA PHE A 253 10.30 -20.66 -21.60
C PHE A 253 9.18 -19.69 -22.02
N ALA A 254 8.61 -19.97 -23.21
CA ALA A 254 7.52 -19.14 -23.75
C ALA A 254 6.27 -19.12 -22.85
N SER A 255 6.04 -20.14 -22.04
CA SER A 255 5.01 -20.18 -21.00
C SER A 255 5.23 -19.16 -19.87
N GLY A 256 6.45 -18.64 -19.73
CA GLY A 256 6.91 -17.86 -18.57
C GLY A 256 7.48 -18.72 -17.45
N ASP A 257 7.50 -20.04 -17.62
CA ASP A 257 8.14 -20.95 -16.68
C ASP A 257 9.66 -20.87 -16.81
N THR A 258 10.37 -21.22 -15.74
CA THR A 258 11.83 -21.26 -15.74
C THR A 258 12.35 -22.61 -15.29
N MET A 259 13.58 -22.93 -15.68
CA MET A 259 14.24 -24.15 -15.26
C MET A 259 15.70 -23.88 -14.95
N ALA A 260 16.11 -24.15 -13.73
CA ALA A 260 17.46 -23.91 -13.29
C ALA A 260 18.44 -24.96 -13.86
N PHE A 261 19.65 -24.51 -14.17
CA PHE A 261 20.76 -25.38 -14.55
C PHE A 261 22.00 -25.12 -13.70
N SER A 262 22.80 -26.17 -13.51
CA SER A 262 24.02 -26.14 -12.70
C SER A 262 25.28 -25.90 -13.52
N SER A 263 25.23 -26.14 -14.80
CA SER A 263 26.34 -25.93 -15.73
C SER A 263 25.90 -25.95 -17.19
N VAL A 264 26.70 -25.35 -18.05
CA VAL A 264 26.47 -25.31 -19.50
C VAL A 264 27.71 -25.75 -20.26
N TYR A 265 27.50 -26.58 -21.26
CA TYR A 265 28.51 -27.04 -22.22
C TYR A 265 28.14 -26.55 -23.63
N GLY A 266 28.81 -25.52 -24.11
CA GLY A 266 28.44 -24.79 -25.34
C GLY A 266 28.77 -25.47 -26.66
N SER A 267 29.47 -26.62 -26.67
CA SER A 267 29.94 -27.25 -27.90
C SER A 267 30.14 -28.77 -27.73
N CYS A 268 29.04 -29.46 -27.41
CA CYS A 268 29.04 -30.93 -27.33
C CYS A 268 28.83 -31.52 -28.71
N GLU A 269 29.77 -32.33 -29.23
CA GLU A 269 29.56 -33.14 -30.44
C GLU A 269 28.41 -34.10 -30.17
N SER A 270 27.37 -34.03 -30.98
CA SER A 270 26.18 -34.87 -30.85
C SER A 270 25.90 -35.63 -32.14
N THR A 271 25.65 -36.92 -31.99
CA THR A 271 25.21 -37.84 -33.06
C THR A 271 23.77 -38.28 -32.78
N ALA A 272 23.19 -39.06 -33.66
CA ALA A 272 21.84 -39.56 -33.52
C ALA A 272 21.74 -41.06 -33.80
N TYR A 273 20.82 -41.71 -33.09
CA TYR A 273 20.49 -43.11 -33.31
C TYR A 273 18.98 -43.36 -33.19
N SER A 274 18.50 -44.51 -33.77
CA SER A 274 17.06 -44.84 -33.78
C SER A 274 16.80 -46.32 -33.45
N ILE A 275 17.71 -46.96 -32.73
CA ILE A 275 17.54 -48.35 -32.32
C ILE A 275 16.48 -48.43 -31.23
N HIS A 276 15.45 -49.24 -31.46
CA HIS A 276 14.43 -49.53 -30.46
C HIS A 276 14.87 -50.69 -29.56
N GLY A 277 14.62 -50.56 -28.24
CA GLY A 277 15.01 -51.57 -27.27
C GLY A 277 15.13 -50.98 -25.86
N TRP A 278 16.17 -51.36 -25.14
CA TRP A 278 16.46 -50.98 -23.80
C TRP A 278 17.81 -50.28 -23.73
N THR A 279 17.86 -49.19 -23.05
CA THR A 279 19.08 -48.44 -22.75
C THR A 279 19.94 -49.15 -21.71
N ALA A 280 21.19 -48.80 -21.60
CA ALA A 280 22.11 -49.36 -20.60
C ALA A 280 21.66 -49.13 -19.12
N SER A 281 20.86 -48.11 -18.87
CA SER A 281 20.25 -47.85 -17.53
C SER A 281 18.98 -48.66 -17.28
N GLY A 282 18.51 -49.49 -18.21
CA GLY A 282 17.30 -50.29 -18.09
C GLY A 282 16.00 -49.52 -18.39
N ARG A 283 16.07 -48.42 -19.08
CA ARG A 283 14.90 -47.69 -19.60
C ARG A 283 14.62 -48.10 -21.04
N PRO A 284 13.37 -48.03 -21.51
CA PRO A 284 13.11 -48.19 -22.94
C PRO A 284 13.74 -47.02 -23.71
N THR A 285 14.20 -47.27 -24.92
CA THR A 285 14.63 -46.22 -25.83
C THR A 285 13.42 -45.35 -26.18
N ALA A 286 13.55 -44.05 -26.01
CA ALA A 286 12.51 -43.07 -26.28
C ALA A 286 13.15 -41.69 -26.49
N TYR A 287 12.42 -40.79 -27.11
CA TYR A 287 12.84 -39.39 -27.22
C TYR A 287 13.12 -38.78 -25.82
N GLY A 288 14.29 -38.15 -25.70
CA GLY A 288 14.78 -37.64 -24.42
C GLY A 288 15.64 -38.64 -23.63
N ASN A 289 15.69 -39.95 -23.98
CA ASN A 289 16.65 -40.91 -23.42
C ASN A 289 17.89 -40.94 -24.32
N ILE A 290 19.04 -40.47 -23.82
CA ILE A 290 20.24 -40.25 -24.63
C ILE A 290 21.43 -41.04 -24.09
N ALA A 291 22.36 -41.38 -25.00
CA ALA A 291 23.62 -41.99 -24.63
C ALA A 291 24.70 -40.96 -24.35
N VAL A 292 25.46 -41.20 -23.28
CA VAL A 292 26.47 -40.31 -22.74
C VAL A 292 27.71 -41.10 -22.27
N ASP A 293 28.78 -40.37 -21.95
CA ASP A 293 29.86 -40.92 -21.14
C ASP A 293 29.52 -40.78 -19.64
N THR A 294 29.25 -41.90 -18.98
CA THR A 294 28.85 -41.95 -17.59
C THR A 294 29.93 -41.48 -16.59
N SER A 295 31.16 -41.37 -17.06
CA SER A 295 32.25 -40.77 -16.24
C SER A 295 32.15 -39.26 -16.18
N VAL A 296 31.46 -38.62 -17.14
CA VAL A 296 31.18 -37.17 -17.21
C VAL A 296 29.76 -36.88 -16.74
N PHE A 297 28.80 -37.61 -17.26
CA PHE A 297 27.37 -37.45 -17.00
C PHE A 297 26.79 -38.75 -16.43
N PRO A 298 26.71 -38.94 -15.11
CA PRO A 298 26.10 -40.12 -14.50
C PRO A 298 24.67 -40.37 -15.00
N PHE A 299 24.24 -41.65 -15.02
CA PHE A 299 22.85 -41.97 -15.35
C PHE A 299 21.87 -41.18 -14.45
N GLY A 300 20.81 -40.67 -15.08
CA GLY A 300 19.83 -39.83 -14.41
C GLY A 300 20.13 -38.32 -14.49
N THR A 301 21.33 -37.91 -14.95
CA THR A 301 21.61 -36.51 -15.25
C THR A 301 20.59 -35.98 -16.25
N ARG A 302 19.99 -34.86 -15.94
CA ARG A 302 18.96 -34.21 -16.75
C ARG A 302 19.57 -33.07 -17.54
N PHE A 303 19.08 -32.92 -18.78
CA PHE A 303 19.60 -31.91 -19.70
C PHE A 303 18.48 -31.14 -20.38
N TYR A 304 18.80 -29.94 -20.83
CA TYR A 304 18.12 -29.26 -21.92
C TYR A 304 19.11 -29.05 -23.08
N ILE A 305 18.75 -29.45 -24.29
CA ILE A 305 19.69 -29.56 -25.39
C ILE A 305 19.18 -28.79 -26.62
N LEU A 306 20.06 -27.97 -27.19
CA LEU A 306 19.81 -27.15 -28.38
C LEU A 306 20.94 -27.39 -29.39
N THR A 307 20.64 -27.47 -30.69
CA THR A 307 21.68 -27.45 -31.72
C THR A 307 22.21 -26.04 -31.91
N ASN A 308 23.53 -25.87 -32.04
CA ASN A 308 24.17 -24.57 -32.17
C ASN A 308 23.88 -23.87 -33.50
N ASP A 309 23.45 -24.62 -34.50
CA ASP A 309 23.05 -24.12 -35.83
C ASP A 309 21.57 -23.76 -35.93
N GLY A 310 20.81 -23.88 -34.80
CA GLY A 310 19.38 -23.60 -34.76
C GLY A 310 18.50 -24.63 -35.48
N TYR A 311 19.06 -25.78 -35.85
CA TYR A 311 18.33 -26.83 -36.57
C TYR A 311 17.23 -27.46 -35.71
N LEU A 312 17.52 -27.73 -34.43
CA LEU A 312 16.61 -28.42 -33.54
C LEU A 312 16.81 -27.98 -32.08
N GLU A 313 15.71 -27.70 -31.43
CA GLU A 313 15.60 -27.71 -30.00
C GLU A 313 15.17 -29.11 -29.55
N TYR A 314 16.16 -29.96 -29.21
CA TYR A 314 15.88 -31.33 -28.75
C TYR A 314 15.14 -31.30 -27.41
N GLY A 315 15.40 -30.29 -26.58
CA GLY A 315 14.68 -30.06 -25.33
C GLY A 315 15.17 -30.96 -24.21
N MET A 316 14.21 -31.42 -23.39
CA MET A 316 14.48 -32.22 -22.20
C MET A 316 15.08 -33.58 -22.55
N ALA A 317 16.19 -33.94 -21.89
CA ALA A 317 16.83 -35.22 -22.01
C ALA A 317 17.35 -35.78 -20.69
N VAL A 318 17.59 -37.09 -20.63
CA VAL A 318 18.13 -37.80 -19.47
C VAL A 318 19.24 -38.75 -19.94
N ALA A 319 20.38 -38.71 -19.24
CA ALA A 319 21.44 -39.67 -19.39
C ALA A 319 20.90 -41.08 -19.03
N SER A 320 20.74 -41.94 -20.02
CA SER A 320 20.14 -43.28 -19.80
C SER A 320 20.83 -44.38 -20.56
N ASP A 321 21.67 -44.03 -21.54
CA ASP A 321 22.36 -45.01 -22.37
C ASP A 321 23.87 -44.71 -22.45
N THR A 322 24.63 -45.64 -23.01
CA THR A 322 26.05 -45.52 -23.23
C THR A 322 26.42 -46.11 -24.58
N GLY A 323 27.52 -45.62 -25.15
CA GLY A 323 28.11 -46.17 -26.37
C GLY A 323 29.63 -46.21 -26.27
N SER A 324 30.27 -47.22 -26.88
CA SER A 324 31.74 -47.31 -26.88
C SER A 324 32.43 -46.12 -27.52
N ALA A 325 31.75 -45.47 -28.49
CA ALA A 325 32.21 -44.28 -29.20
C ALA A 325 31.79 -42.96 -28.53
N ILE A 326 30.95 -42.99 -27.48
CA ILE A 326 30.43 -41.80 -26.76
C ILE A 326 31.35 -41.56 -25.57
N LYS A 327 32.26 -40.57 -25.70
CA LYS A 327 33.29 -40.24 -24.73
C LYS A 327 33.36 -38.75 -24.45
N GLY A 328 33.68 -38.41 -23.18
CA GLY A 328 33.75 -37.03 -22.75
C GLY A 328 32.38 -36.37 -22.80
N THR A 329 32.28 -35.17 -23.38
CA THR A 329 31.03 -34.43 -23.52
C THR A 329 30.22 -34.80 -24.76
N LYS A 330 30.61 -35.89 -25.49
CA LYS A 330 29.89 -36.35 -26.66
C LYS A 330 28.54 -36.95 -26.24
N LEU A 331 27.51 -36.70 -27.04
CA LEU A 331 26.16 -37.21 -26.84
C LEU A 331 25.70 -38.04 -28.06
N ASP A 332 24.78 -38.99 -27.82
CA ASP A 332 24.07 -39.66 -28.92
C ASP A 332 22.58 -39.59 -28.63
N LEU A 333 21.87 -38.84 -29.48
CA LEU A 333 20.47 -38.48 -29.27
C LEU A 333 19.57 -39.51 -29.91
N TRP A 334 18.57 -40.01 -29.21
CA TRP A 334 17.64 -40.97 -29.75
C TRP A 334 16.52 -40.27 -30.53
N PHE A 335 16.21 -40.82 -31.73
CA PHE A 335 15.08 -40.45 -32.59
C PHE A 335 14.21 -41.66 -32.86
N ASP A 336 12.92 -41.44 -33.07
CA ASP A 336 11.94 -42.50 -33.28
C ASP A 336 12.14 -43.19 -34.67
N SER A 337 12.58 -42.41 -35.66
CA SER A 337 12.82 -42.91 -37.00
C SER A 337 14.29 -42.86 -37.42
N TYR A 338 14.68 -43.80 -38.30
CA TYR A 338 16.01 -43.80 -38.91
C TYR A 338 16.25 -42.56 -39.79
N ASP A 339 15.22 -42.10 -40.50
CA ASP A 339 15.31 -40.94 -41.38
C ASP A 339 15.54 -39.64 -40.57
N ASP A 340 14.90 -39.49 -39.42
CA ASP A 340 15.12 -38.35 -38.51
C ASP A 340 16.54 -38.38 -37.94
N ALA A 341 17.03 -39.57 -37.54
CA ALA A 341 18.39 -39.69 -37.03
C ALA A 341 19.42 -39.38 -38.13
N CYS A 342 19.18 -39.82 -39.35
CA CYS A 342 20.04 -39.47 -40.50
C CYS A 342 19.99 -37.97 -40.83
N SER A 343 18.83 -37.37 -40.76
CA SER A 343 18.63 -35.92 -40.97
C SER A 343 19.33 -35.08 -39.93
N PHE A 344 19.32 -35.53 -38.69
CA PHE A 344 20.09 -34.91 -37.62
C PHE A 344 21.59 -35.05 -37.88
N GLY A 345 22.05 -36.27 -38.23
CA GLY A 345 23.46 -36.55 -38.56
C GLY A 345 24.41 -36.26 -37.40
N ARG A 346 25.40 -35.41 -37.62
CA ARG A 346 26.36 -34.94 -36.59
C ARG A 346 26.32 -33.45 -36.50
N ARG A 347 26.07 -32.94 -35.26
CA ARG A 347 25.99 -31.51 -34.97
C ARG A 347 26.68 -31.19 -33.66
N TYR A 348 26.93 -29.91 -33.44
CA TYR A 348 27.32 -29.40 -32.13
C TYR A 348 26.09 -28.84 -31.40
N CYS A 349 25.99 -29.19 -30.15
CA CYS A 349 24.89 -28.79 -29.30
C CYS A 349 25.38 -27.99 -28.10
N THR A 350 24.57 -27.05 -27.66
CA THR A 350 24.65 -26.46 -26.31
C THR A 350 23.80 -27.32 -25.37
N VAL A 351 24.38 -27.72 -24.27
CA VAL A 351 23.80 -28.63 -23.28
C VAL A 351 23.80 -27.99 -21.93
N TYR A 352 22.60 -27.76 -21.40
CA TYR A 352 22.39 -27.26 -20.03
C TYR A 352 22.15 -28.48 -19.14
N VAL A 353 22.95 -28.60 -18.07
CA VAL A 353 22.77 -29.64 -17.05
C VAL A 353 21.80 -29.09 -16.00
N LEU A 354 20.63 -29.71 -15.90
CA LEU A 354 19.56 -29.26 -15.05
C LEU A 354 19.73 -29.71 -13.61
N ASN A 355 19.22 -28.93 -12.69
CA ASN A 355 19.20 -29.23 -11.25
C ASN A 355 18.19 -30.33 -10.88
#